data_0d6fe6f284b11754a885afe6ff6c2e8e
#
_entry.id   0d6fe6f284b11754a885afe6ff6c2e8e
#
_cell.length_a   1.000
_cell.length_b   1.000
_cell.length_c   1.000
_cell.angle_alpha   90.00
_cell.angle_beta   90.00
_cell.angle_gamma   90.00
#
_symmetry.space_group_name_H-M   'P 1'
#
loop_
_entity.id
_entity.type
_entity.pdbx_description
1 polymer ?
#
loop_
_entity_poly.entity_id
_entity_poly.type
_entity_poly.pdbx_seq_one_letter_code
_entity_poly.pdbx_strand_id
1 'polypeptide(L)'
;MELSATAYVILGFVRNEPRSGYEIKAVVDNSTRFFWAASYGQIYPELKRLSEAGLIVGSDVPTGGRKRTVYEITADGEEELRAWLRQEPETFEMRDEGLLKLFFADALPREEALAILRSMRERRRAINDQLQALKDLKGEIEDPFPMIVLEGGLEFTEWFTEWCERMEARLLDSALDERSG
;
A
#
# COMPACT_ATOMS: atom_id res chain seq x y z
N MET A 1 -24.90 5.58 -3.01
CA MET A 1 -24.34 4.80 -1.88
C MET A 1 -22.87 5.16 -1.80
N GLU A 2 -22.37 5.55 -0.65
CA GLU A 2 -20.94 5.85 -0.51
C GLU A 2 -20.15 4.53 -0.41
N LEU A 3 -19.25 4.32 -1.34
CA LEU A 3 -18.38 3.14 -1.38
C LEU A 3 -17.09 3.40 -0.59
N SER A 4 -16.57 2.36 0.06
CA SER A 4 -15.26 2.43 0.70
C SER A 4 -14.14 2.39 -0.34
N ALA A 5 -12.95 2.89 -0.01
CA ALA A 5 -11.79 2.76 -0.88
C ALA A 5 -11.44 1.28 -1.18
N THR A 6 -11.71 0.35 -0.25
CA THR A 6 -11.57 -1.11 -0.51
C THR A 6 -12.53 -1.60 -1.60
N ALA A 7 -13.73 -1.04 -1.69
CA ALA A 7 -14.66 -1.36 -2.76
C ALA A 7 -14.09 -0.94 -4.13
N TYR A 8 -13.49 0.24 -4.25
CA TYR A 8 -12.83 0.70 -5.49
C TYR A 8 -11.58 -0.12 -5.83
N VAL A 9 -10.81 -0.59 -4.85
CA VAL A 9 -9.73 -1.56 -5.07
C VAL A 9 -10.27 -2.85 -5.71
N ILE A 10 -11.39 -3.37 -5.20
CA ILE A 10 -12.03 -4.56 -5.77
C ILE A 10 -12.50 -4.29 -7.20
N LEU A 11 -13.26 -3.22 -7.44
CA LEU A 11 -13.74 -2.85 -8.78
C LEU A 11 -12.60 -2.72 -9.79
N GLY A 12 -11.50 -2.07 -9.39
CA GLY A 12 -10.31 -1.92 -10.22
C GLY A 12 -9.68 -3.26 -10.63
N PHE A 13 -9.59 -4.22 -9.70
CA PHE A 13 -8.98 -5.52 -10.01
C PHE A 13 -9.90 -6.46 -10.79
N VAL A 14 -11.22 -6.45 -10.54
CA VAL A 14 -12.16 -7.30 -11.30
C VAL A 14 -12.50 -6.72 -12.66
N ARG A 15 -12.19 -5.45 -12.93
CA ARG A 15 -12.31 -4.83 -14.24
C ARG A 15 -11.39 -5.46 -15.29
N ASN A 16 -10.16 -5.78 -14.90
CA ASN A 16 -9.15 -6.29 -15.82
C ASN A 16 -9.39 -7.76 -16.18
N GLU A 17 -9.77 -8.56 -15.20
CA GLU A 17 -10.12 -9.97 -15.36
C GLU A 17 -10.98 -10.47 -14.19
N PRO A 18 -11.83 -11.47 -14.40
CA PRO A 18 -12.63 -12.09 -13.33
C PRO A 18 -11.74 -12.67 -12.23
N ARG A 19 -12.08 -12.39 -10.96
CA ARG A 19 -11.28 -12.82 -9.81
C ARG A 19 -12.15 -13.28 -8.64
N SER A 20 -11.67 -14.29 -7.92
CA SER A 20 -12.22 -14.63 -6.61
C SER A 20 -11.67 -13.72 -5.52
N GLY A 21 -12.33 -13.69 -4.35
CA GLY A 21 -11.86 -12.92 -3.19
C GLY A 21 -10.44 -13.29 -2.75
N TYR A 22 -10.04 -14.57 -2.92
CA TYR A 22 -8.67 -15.02 -2.64
C TYR A 22 -7.66 -14.40 -3.63
N GLU A 23 -7.99 -14.39 -4.93
CA GLU A 23 -7.11 -13.82 -5.95
C GLU A 23 -7.02 -12.29 -5.83
N ILE A 24 -8.13 -11.61 -5.51
CA ILE A 24 -8.12 -10.17 -5.21
C ILE A 24 -7.12 -9.89 -4.06
N LYS A 25 -7.20 -10.69 -2.97
CA LYS A 25 -6.26 -10.52 -1.85
C LYS A 25 -4.81 -10.76 -2.28
N ALA A 26 -4.56 -11.79 -3.09
CA ALA A 26 -3.22 -12.07 -3.59
C ALA A 26 -2.67 -10.92 -4.46
N VAL A 27 -3.51 -10.32 -5.30
CA VAL A 27 -3.11 -9.16 -6.11
C VAL A 27 -2.85 -7.93 -5.23
N VAL A 28 -3.72 -7.63 -4.26
CA VAL A 28 -3.50 -6.56 -3.27
C VAL A 28 -2.15 -6.72 -2.58
N ASP A 29 -1.81 -7.94 -2.13
CA ASP A 29 -0.55 -8.21 -1.42
C ASP A 29 0.71 -8.04 -2.29
N ASN A 30 0.56 -8.15 -3.60
CA ASN A 30 1.64 -8.01 -4.57
C ASN A 30 1.58 -6.69 -5.39
N SER A 31 0.76 -5.71 -4.95
CA SER A 31 0.62 -4.44 -5.65
C SER A 31 0.31 -3.27 -4.70
N THR A 32 -0.96 -3.07 -4.35
CA THR A 32 -1.41 -1.88 -3.61
C THR A 32 -1.07 -1.88 -2.12
N ARG A 33 -0.67 -3.00 -1.52
CA ARG A 33 -0.44 -3.15 -0.08
C ARG A 33 0.48 -2.10 0.54
N PHE A 34 1.40 -1.55 -0.25
CA PHE A 34 2.40 -0.59 0.23
C PHE A 34 1.85 0.82 0.48
N PHE A 35 0.69 1.12 -0.10
CA PHE A 35 -0.02 2.39 0.07
C PHE A 35 -1.51 2.19 0.40
N TRP A 36 -2.10 1.02 0.02
CA TRP A 36 -3.48 0.65 0.33
C TRP A 36 -3.59 -0.86 0.55
N ALA A 37 -3.43 -1.28 1.80
CA ALA A 37 -3.60 -2.68 2.19
C ALA A 37 -5.08 -3.00 2.45
N ALA A 38 -5.52 -4.21 2.07
CA ALA A 38 -6.84 -4.72 2.40
C ALA A 38 -6.75 -6.16 2.93
N SER A 39 -7.41 -6.41 4.05
CA SER A 39 -7.50 -7.75 4.67
C SER A 39 -8.65 -8.56 4.09
N TYR A 40 -8.64 -9.88 4.29
CA TYR A 40 -9.79 -10.73 3.97
C TYR A 40 -11.08 -10.25 4.65
N GLY A 41 -10.98 -9.78 5.91
CA GLY A 41 -12.11 -9.24 6.67
C GLY A 41 -12.70 -7.96 6.07
N GLN A 42 -11.97 -7.24 5.22
CA GLN A 42 -12.46 -6.08 4.47
C GLN A 42 -12.94 -6.48 3.08
N ILE A 43 -12.22 -7.37 2.38
CA ILE A 43 -12.54 -7.77 1.00
C ILE A 43 -13.88 -8.51 0.91
N TYR A 44 -14.12 -9.53 1.75
CA TYR A 44 -15.33 -10.35 1.61
C TYR A 44 -16.65 -9.61 1.90
N PRO A 45 -16.75 -8.76 2.94
CA PRO A 45 -17.94 -7.93 3.12
C PRO A 45 -18.19 -6.95 1.96
N GLU A 46 -17.11 -6.38 1.40
CA GLU A 46 -17.26 -5.47 0.26
C GLU A 46 -17.67 -6.20 -1.03
N LEU A 47 -17.16 -7.40 -1.30
CA LEU A 47 -17.63 -8.23 -2.40
C LEU A 47 -19.14 -8.48 -2.31
N LYS A 48 -19.64 -8.78 -1.11
CA LYS A 48 -21.08 -8.96 -0.86
C LYS A 48 -21.84 -7.66 -1.15
N ARG A 49 -21.41 -6.52 -0.60
CA ARG A 49 -22.04 -5.20 -0.81
C ARG A 49 -22.08 -4.81 -2.29
N LEU A 50 -20.95 -4.98 -2.99
CA LEU A 50 -20.87 -4.66 -4.42
C LEU A 50 -21.76 -5.55 -5.26
N SER A 51 -21.88 -6.85 -4.93
CA SER A 51 -22.77 -7.77 -5.61
C SER A 51 -24.25 -7.44 -5.34
N GLU A 52 -24.63 -7.11 -4.09
CA GLU A 52 -25.98 -6.66 -3.73
C GLU A 52 -26.36 -5.33 -4.40
N ALA A 53 -25.37 -4.46 -4.62
CA ALA A 53 -25.53 -3.19 -5.34
C ALA A 53 -25.56 -3.37 -6.90
N GLY A 54 -25.31 -4.56 -7.41
CA GLY A 54 -25.27 -4.82 -8.84
C GLY A 54 -24.02 -4.28 -9.56
N LEU A 55 -22.99 -3.88 -8.82
CA LEU A 55 -21.74 -3.32 -9.39
C LEU A 55 -20.77 -4.41 -9.82
N ILE A 56 -20.90 -5.62 -9.27
CA ILE A 56 -20.22 -6.84 -9.70
C ILE A 56 -21.20 -7.99 -9.77
N VAL A 57 -20.90 -9.00 -10.58
CA VAL A 57 -21.65 -10.26 -10.66
C VAL A 57 -20.74 -11.42 -10.29
N GLY A 58 -21.21 -12.29 -9.39
CA GLY A 58 -20.51 -13.50 -8.98
C GLY A 58 -20.98 -14.73 -9.72
N SER A 59 -20.05 -15.52 -10.24
CA SER A 59 -20.31 -16.81 -10.91
C SER A 59 -19.61 -17.94 -10.17
N ASP A 60 -20.33 -19.02 -9.87
CA ASP A 60 -19.76 -20.20 -9.23
C ASP A 60 -18.95 -21.04 -10.23
N VAL A 61 -17.67 -21.20 -9.98
CA VAL A 61 -16.77 -22.04 -10.78
C VAL A 61 -16.46 -23.33 -10.03
N PRO A 62 -16.72 -24.52 -10.62
CA PRO A 62 -16.37 -25.80 -10.01
C PRO A 62 -14.84 -25.94 -9.88
N THR A 63 -14.36 -26.19 -8.66
CA THR A 63 -12.94 -26.45 -8.42
C THR A 63 -12.83 -27.64 -7.49
N GLY A 64 -12.56 -28.85 -8.01
CA GLY A 64 -12.10 -30.00 -7.22
C GLY A 64 -12.82 -30.30 -5.90
N GLY A 65 -14.18 -30.10 -5.83
CA GLY A 65 -14.98 -30.38 -4.63
C GLY A 65 -15.31 -29.17 -3.74
N ARG A 66 -14.79 -27.97 -4.01
CA ARG A 66 -15.21 -26.71 -3.38
C ARG A 66 -15.80 -25.76 -4.42
N LYS A 67 -16.88 -25.07 -4.04
CA LYS A 67 -17.42 -23.95 -4.84
C LYS A 67 -16.50 -22.74 -4.66
N ARG A 68 -16.06 -22.18 -5.77
CA ARG A 68 -15.31 -20.92 -5.82
C ARG A 68 -16.16 -19.90 -6.58
N THR A 69 -16.48 -18.78 -5.94
CA THR A 69 -17.15 -17.67 -6.62
C THR A 69 -16.10 -16.73 -7.22
N VAL A 70 -16.23 -16.48 -8.50
CA VAL A 70 -15.41 -15.52 -9.28
C VAL A 70 -16.30 -14.34 -9.61
N TYR A 71 -15.79 -13.13 -9.47
CA TYR A 71 -16.51 -11.87 -9.64
C TYR A 71 -16.03 -11.14 -10.88
N GLU A 72 -16.96 -10.56 -11.62
CA GLU A 72 -16.74 -9.69 -12.77
C GLU A 72 -17.39 -8.33 -12.52
N ILE A 73 -16.84 -7.27 -13.07
CA ILE A 73 -17.43 -5.93 -13.00
C ILE A 73 -18.62 -5.84 -13.96
N THR A 74 -19.66 -5.13 -13.56
CA THR A 74 -20.80 -4.80 -14.44
C THR A 74 -20.57 -3.45 -15.13
N ALA A 75 -21.42 -3.11 -16.11
CA ALA A 75 -21.40 -1.79 -16.74
C ALA A 75 -21.61 -0.65 -15.72
N ASP A 76 -22.50 -0.87 -14.75
CA ASP A 76 -22.75 0.09 -13.65
C ASP A 76 -21.53 0.20 -12.72
N GLY A 77 -20.85 -0.94 -12.44
CA GLY A 77 -19.61 -0.96 -11.67
C GLY A 77 -18.47 -0.21 -12.36
N GLU A 78 -18.34 -0.34 -13.67
CA GLU A 78 -17.36 0.42 -14.46
C GLU A 78 -17.64 1.92 -14.43
N GLU A 79 -18.89 2.34 -14.55
CA GLU A 79 -19.25 3.77 -14.51
C GLU A 79 -18.99 4.35 -13.11
N GLU A 80 -19.33 3.61 -12.05
CA GLU A 80 -19.04 3.98 -10.67
C GLU A 80 -17.53 4.15 -10.43
N LEU A 81 -16.72 3.20 -10.90
CA LEU A 81 -15.26 3.30 -10.81
C LEU A 81 -14.74 4.52 -11.58
N ARG A 82 -15.23 4.77 -12.81
CA ARG A 82 -14.83 5.95 -13.59
C ARG A 82 -15.25 7.26 -12.92
N ALA A 83 -16.43 7.30 -12.32
CA ALA A 83 -16.90 8.46 -11.57
C ALA A 83 -16.01 8.79 -10.40
N TRP A 84 -15.60 7.77 -9.62
CA TRP A 84 -14.66 7.95 -8.52
C TRP A 84 -13.27 8.39 -8.98
N LEU A 85 -12.72 7.82 -10.05
CA LEU A 85 -11.41 8.20 -10.60
C LEU A 85 -11.35 9.65 -11.11
N ARG A 86 -12.49 10.29 -11.39
CA ARG A 86 -12.56 11.72 -11.80
C ARG A 86 -12.65 12.67 -10.61
N GLN A 87 -12.88 12.15 -9.39
CA GLN A 87 -12.93 12.97 -8.19
C GLN A 87 -11.52 13.43 -7.79
N GLU A 88 -11.44 14.56 -7.10
CA GLU A 88 -10.19 14.98 -6.49
C GLU A 88 -9.80 13.97 -5.39
N PRO A 89 -8.52 13.56 -5.31
CA PRO A 89 -8.09 12.66 -4.25
C PRO A 89 -8.23 13.34 -2.90
N GLU A 90 -8.65 12.57 -1.89
CA GLU A 90 -8.71 13.06 -0.53
C GLU A 90 -7.32 13.44 0.00
N THR A 91 -7.29 14.35 0.95
CA THR A 91 -6.04 14.79 1.60
C THR A 91 -5.35 13.61 2.26
N PHE A 92 -4.06 13.43 1.96
CA PHE A 92 -3.22 12.40 2.56
C PHE A 92 -2.99 12.67 4.05
N GLU A 93 -3.34 11.73 4.91
CA GLU A 93 -2.98 11.72 6.32
C GLU A 93 -1.90 10.65 6.56
N MET A 94 -0.66 11.10 6.85
CA MET A 94 0.43 10.19 7.16
C MET A 94 0.41 9.80 8.64
N ARG A 95 0.27 8.50 8.93
CA ARG A 95 0.39 7.93 10.27
C ARG A 95 1.58 6.98 10.30
N ASP A 96 2.71 7.48 10.78
CA ASP A 96 3.95 6.70 10.94
C ASP A 96 4.35 6.72 12.43
N GLU A 97 4.29 5.54 13.08
CA GLU A 97 4.64 5.39 14.50
C GLU A 97 6.13 5.68 14.75
N GLY A 98 7.00 5.43 13.77
CA GLY A 98 8.42 5.74 13.87
C GLY A 98 8.66 7.24 13.98
N LEU A 99 8.00 8.04 13.14
CA LEU A 99 8.04 9.50 13.21
C LEU A 99 7.43 10.02 14.52
N LEU A 100 6.33 9.41 14.98
CA LEU A 100 5.72 9.76 16.26
C LEU A 100 6.67 9.49 17.43
N LYS A 101 7.34 8.33 17.44
CA LYS A 101 8.35 8.00 18.46
C LYS A 101 9.54 8.94 18.39
N LEU A 102 10.00 9.26 17.19
CA LEU A 102 11.13 10.18 17.00
C LEU A 102 10.78 11.58 17.48
N PHE A 103 9.55 12.04 17.30
CA PHE A 103 9.07 13.35 17.75
C PHE A 103 9.16 13.53 19.29
N PHE A 104 9.04 12.44 20.06
CA PHE A 104 9.14 12.43 21.52
C PHE A 104 10.43 11.76 22.02
N ALA A 105 11.42 11.60 21.17
CA ALA A 105 12.65 10.86 21.51
C ALA A 105 13.58 11.61 22.48
N ASP A 106 13.30 12.88 22.78
CA ASP A 106 13.96 13.66 23.85
C ASP A 106 13.78 13.03 25.25
N ALA A 107 12.74 12.21 25.43
CA ALA A 107 12.52 11.43 26.65
C ALA A 107 13.47 10.23 26.81
N LEU A 108 14.30 9.92 25.82
CA LEU A 108 15.18 8.76 25.80
C LEU A 108 16.66 9.16 25.85
N PRO A 109 17.53 8.26 26.35
CA PRO A 109 18.96 8.38 26.12
C PRO A 109 19.25 8.44 24.61
N ARG A 110 20.25 9.24 24.23
CA ARG A 110 20.59 9.50 22.82
C ARG A 110 20.75 8.22 21.98
N GLU A 111 21.41 7.20 22.50
CA GLU A 111 21.63 5.95 21.77
C GLU A 111 20.30 5.22 21.46
N GLU A 112 19.34 5.30 22.37
CA GLU A 112 18.00 4.75 22.15
C GLU A 112 17.22 5.56 21.11
N ALA A 113 17.36 6.89 21.10
CA ALA A 113 16.77 7.75 20.05
C ALA A 113 17.39 7.44 18.67
N LEU A 114 18.71 7.23 18.58
CA LEU A 114 19.38 6.80 17.35
C LEU A 114 18.91 5.43 16.88
N ALA A 115 18.62 4.50 17.81
CA ALA A 115 18.08 3.19 17.46
C ALA A 115 16.72 3.28 16.76
N ILE A 116 15.88 4.29 17.05
CA ILE A 116 14.61 4.54 16.34
C ILE A 116 14.90 4.84 14.85
N LEU A 117 15.82 5.77 14.56
CA LEU A 117 16.19 6.12 13.17
C LEU A 117 16.76 4.92 12.41
N ARG A 118 17.63 4.13 13.05
CA ARG A 118 18.20 2.91 12.46
C ARG A 118 17.10 1.90 12.12
N SER A 119 16.16 1.67 13.03
CA SER A 119 15.02 0.76 12.81
C SER A 119 14.12 1.25 11.69
N MET A 120 13.86 2.56 11.61
CA MET A 120 13.06 3.15 10.51
C MET A 120 13.76 2.95 9.17
N ARG A 121 15.07 3.20 9.10
CA ARG A 121 15.91 2.99 7.91
C ARG A 121 15.87 1.53 7.45
N GLU A 122 16.10 0.59 8.34
CA GLU A 122 16.08 -0.85 8.00
C GLU A 122 14.74 -1.30 7.43
N ARG A 123 13.63 -0.85 8.03
CA ARG A 123 12.28 -1.14 7.53
C ARG A 123 12.06 -0.57 6.13
N ARG A 124 12.53 0.66 5.86
CA ARG A 124 12.39 1.28 4.53
C ARG A 124 13.25 0.57 3.48
N ARG A 125 14.45 0.14 3.83
CA ARG A 125 15.29 -0.68 2.94
C ARG A 125 14.59 -2.00 2.59
N ALA A 126 14.03 -2.71 3.56
CA ALA A 126 13.30 -3.95 3.32
C ALA A 126 12.07 -3.73 2.40
N ILE A 127 11.36 -2.60 2.51
CA ILE A 127 10.27 -2.24 1.60
C ILE A 127 10.84 -1.94 0.21
N ASN A 128 11.93 -1.19 0.10
CA ASN A 128 12.59 -0.88 -1.18
C ASN A 128 12.98 -2.16 -1.92
N ASP A 129 13.60 -3.13 -1.23
CA ASP A 129 13.98 -4.43 -1.81
C ASP A 129 12.77 -5.20 -2.35
N GLN A 130 11.63 -5.16 -1.62
CA GLN A 130 10.38 -5.77 -2.09
C GLN A 130 9.82 -5.06 -3.33
N LEU A 131 9.84 -3.73 -3.37
CA LEU A 131 9.38 -2.96 -4.52
C LEU A 131 10.28 -3.20 -5.74
N GLN A 132 11.62 -3.27 -5.54
CA GLN A 132 12.56 -3.58 -6.60
C GLN A 132 12.32 -4.98 -7.17
N ALA A 133 12.13 -5.98 -6.31
CA ALA A 133 11.79 -7.33 -6.75
C ALA A 133 10.47 -7.38 -7.54
N LEU A 134 9.47 -6.57 -7.17
CA LEU A 134 8.23 -6.44 -7.93
C LEU A 134 8.47 -5.80 -9.30
N LYS A 135 9.34 -4.80 -9.38
CA LYS A 135 9.72 -4.15 -10.64
C LYS A 135 10.37 -5.15 -11.59
N ASP A 136 11.32 -5.93 -11.07
CA ASP A 136 12.06 -6.94 -11.84
C ASP A 136 11.16 -8.08 -12.35
N LEU A 137 10.17 -8.50 -11.53
CA LEU A 137 9.22 -9.55 -11.91
C LEU A 137 8.23 -9.11 -12.98
N LYS A 138 7.83 -7.82 -12.97
CA LYS A 138 6.78 -7.35 -13.85
C LYS A 138 7.26 -7.07 -15.29
N GLY A 139 8.57 -6.83 -15.50
CA GLY A 139 9.12 -6.51 -16.81
C GLY A 139 8.49 -5.26 -17.45
N GLU A 140 8.38 -5.25 -18.78
CA GLU A 140 7.63 -4.19 -19.50
C GLU A 140 6.13 -4.46 -19.35
N ILE A 141 5.45 -3.60 -18.59
CA ILE A 141 3.99 -3.63 -18.42
C ILE A 141 3.38 -2.71 -19.48
N GLU A 142 2.35 -3.20 -20.19
CA GLU A 142 1.62 -2.44 -21.21
C GLU A 142 0.89 -1.22 -20.60
N ASP A 143 0.42 -1.33 -19.33
CA ASP A 143 -0.22 -0.25 -18.60
C ASP A 143 0.83 0.55 -17.79
N PRO A 144 1.09 1.83 -18.11
CA PRO A 144 2.10 2.64 -17.44
C PRO A 144 1.74 3.03 -16.00
N PHE A 145 0.46 3.09 -15.63
CA PHE A 145 0.04 3.66 -14.35
C PHE A 145 0.50 2.86 -13.12
N PRO A 146 0.41 1.52 -13.09
CA PRO A 146 0.99 0.75 -11.99
C PRO A 146 2.50 0.92 -11.86
N MET A 147 3.22 1.15 -12.96
CA MET A 147 4.66 1.38 -12.95
C MET A 147 5.01 2.76 -12.37
N ILE A 148 4.27 3.81 -12.73
CA ILE A 148 4.43 5.16 -12.16
C ILE A 148 4.29 5.12 -10.63
N VAL A 149 3.28 4.39 -10.12
CA VAL A 149 3.07 4.24 -8.67
C VAL A 149 4.21 3.47 -8.02
N LEU A 150 4.70 2.42 -8.67
CA LEU A 150 5.84 1.62 -8.19
C LEU A 150 7.14 2.44 -8.13
N GLU A 151 7.43 3.23 -9.16
CA GLU A 151 8.58 4.14 -9.21
C GLU A 151 8.50 5.18 -8.10
N GLY A 152 7.35 5.82 -7.90
CA GLY A 152 7.15 6.75 -6.80
C GLY A 152 7.37 6.11 -5.43
N GLY A 153 6.99 4.84 -5.26
CA GLY A 153 7.26 4.07 -4.04
C GLY A 153 8.76 3.81 -3.82
N LEU A 154 9.50 3.47 -4.88
CA LEU A 154 10.96 3.29 -4.84
C LEU A 154 11.68 4.59 -4.48
N GLU A 155 11.37 5.68 -5.17
CA GLU A 155 11.96 7.00 -4.89
C GLU A 155 11.67 7.46 -3.45
N PHE A 156 10.44 7.26 -2.96
CA PHE A 156 10.07 7.60 -1.60
C PHE A 156 10.85 6.80 -0.56
N THR A 157 11.01 5.48 -0.76
CA THR A 157 11.75 4.63 0.19
C THR A 157 13.25 4.94 0.19
N GLU A 158 13.83 5.26 -0.95
CA GLU A 158 15.21 5.70 -1.09
C GLU A 158 15.44 7.05 -0.37
N TRP A 159 14.63 8.05 -0.71
CA TRP A 159 14.68 9.36 -0.04
C TRP A 159 14.58 9.24 1.49
N PHE A 160 13.64 8.43 1.98
CA PHE A 160 13.42 8.25 3.42
C PHE A 160 14.61 7.58 4.10
N THR A 161 15.22 6.59 3.43
CA THR A 161 16.43 5.91 3.89
C THR A 161 17.59 6.89 4.05
N GLU A 162 17.86 7.68 3.01
CA GLU A 162 18.90 8.72 3.06
C GLU A 162 18.60 9.80 4.10
N TRP A 163 17.34 10.18 4.27
CA TRP A 163 16.94 11.12 5.30
C TRP A 163 17.28 10.59 6.70
N CYS A 164 16.99 9.32 6.99
CA CYS A 164 17.37 8.70 8.27
C CYS A 164 18.89 8.74 8.49
N GLU A 165 19.69 8.46 7.47
CA GLU A 165 21.16 8.51 7.54
C GLU A 165 21.68 9.92 7.83
N ARG A 166 21.15 10.92 7.14
CA ARG A 166 21.51 12.32 7.38
C ARG A 166 21.12 12.78 8.80
N MET A 167 19.96 12.36 9.31
CA MET A 167 19.51 12.72 10.66
C MET A 167 20.33 12.00 11.73
N GLU A 168 20.69 10.73 11.51
CA GLU A 168 21.61 9.98 12.38
C GLU A 168 22.98 10.69 12.48
N ALA A 169 23.55 11.06 11.35
CA ALA A 169 24.83 11.78 11.31
C ALA A 169 24.75 13.12 12.09
N ARG A 170 23.71 13.93 11.85
CA ARG A 170 23.51 15.20 12.57
C ARG A 170 23.43 15.03 14.09
N LEU A 171 22.72 13.99 14.55
CA LEU A 171 22.60 13.71 15.98
C LEU A 171 23.93 13.23 16.58
N LEU A 172 24.77 12.55 15.82
CA LEU A 172 26.11 12.13 16.25
C LEU A 172 27.07 13.33 16.32
N ASP A 173 27.07 14.21 15.32
CA ASP A 173 27.95 15.39 15.28
C ASP A 173 27.64 16.38 16.39
N SER A 174 26.38 16.65 16.69
CA SER A 174 25.97 17.54 17.79
C SER A 174 26.45 17.05 19.17
N ALA A 175 26.72 15.75 19.31
CA ALA A 175 27.32 15.18 20.54
C ALA A 175 28.81 15.47 20.70
N LEU A 176 29.51 15.71 19.62
CA LEU A 176 30.94 16.05 19.66
C LEU A 176 31.12 17.50 20.10
N ASP A 177 30.21 18.38 19.68
CA ASP A 177 30.25 19.81 20.06
C ASP A 177 29.93 20.02 21.55
N GLU A 178 28.94 19.29 22.11
CA GLU A 178 28.59 19.35 23.54
C GLU A 178 29.68 18.82 24.48
N ARG A 179 30.59 17.98 24.00
CA ARG A 179 31.72 17.45 24.80
C ARG A 179 32.98 18.32 24.71
N SER A 180 33.00 19.28 23.80
CA SER A 180 34.16 20.16 23.53
C SER A 180 33.99 21.56 24.11
N GLY A 181 32.85 21.88 24.72
CA GLY A 181 32.56 23.15 25.42
C GLY A 181 32.34 22.94 26.90
#